data_c62431597855920c350f8fe98e92bd09
#
_entry.id   c62431597855920c350f8fe98e92bd09
#
_cell.length_a   1.000
_cell.length_b   1.000
_cell.length_c   1.000
_cell.angle_alpha   90.00
_cell.angle_beta   90.00
_cell.angle_gamma   90.00
#
_symmetry.space_group_name_H-M   'P 1'
#
loop_
_entity.id
_entity.type
_entity.pdbx_description
1 polymer ?
#
loop_
_entity_poly.entity_id
_entity_poly.type
_entity_poly.pdbx_seq_one_letter_code
_entity_poly.pdbx_strand_id
1 'polypeptide(L)'
;MAGAVELSVDGAPATPGDLAHVALINYGAYTSFRVEQGGVRGLDLHLARLEAEAVELFGEAVGKFRLRDFIRNAVAGREDCWLRASLFSPDVSPRTPDWQGTPRVMIAVSPPPPPLADRPRLQLQPYVREAAQLKHVATFGLIRARRAARAAGFDDALFVDGEGRISEGSLWNIGFVCGDEVVWPQAAMLAGVAQALVHEGLAGVGLTGRTAPVPAGDLARFDAAFLCNSATPACAIAAIGDQAFPSPAGLIERLQHAWASNPVQPL
;
A
#
# COMPACT_ATOMS: atom_id res chain seq x y z
N MET A 1 -22.54 1.14 7.48
CA MET A 1 -21.85 1.82 8.59
C MET A 1 -20.46 1.22 8.66
N ALA A 2 -19.40 2.03 8.73
CA ALA A 2 -18.07 1.50 9.00
C ALA A 2 -18.12 0.82 10.37
N GLY A 3 -17.66 -0.44 10.47
CA GLY A 3 -17.56 -1.16 11.73
C GLY A 3 -16.71 -0.37 12.74
N ALA A 4 -16.87 -0.64 14.02
CA ALA A 4 -16.09 0.01 15.08
C ALA A 4 -14.59 -0.24 14.84
N VAL A 5 -13.79 0.81 14.93
CA VAL A 5 -12.33 0.74 14.88
C VAL A 5 -11.83 0.68 16.31
N GLU A 6 -11.07 -0.36 16.63
CA GLU A 6 -10.42 -0.49 17.93
C GLU A 6 -8.98 0.01 17.82
N LEU A 7 -8.57 0.84 18.78
CA LEU A 7 -7.26 1.49 18.77
C LEU A 7 -6.46 1.11 20.02
N SER A 8 -5.22 0.71 19.81
CA SER A 8 -4.23 0.54 20.87
C SER A 8 -2.94 1.28 20.53
N VAL A 9 -2.21 1.71 21.56
CA VAL A 9 -0.88 2.32 21.45
C VAL A 9 0.06 1.59 22.38
N ASP A 10 1.17 1.09 21.83
CA ASP A 10 2.18 0.29 22.54
C ASP A 10 1.60 -0.88 23.34
N GLY A 11 0.53 -1.52 22.80
CA GLY A 11 -0.14 -2.66 23.40
C GLY A 11 -1.21 -2.34 24.45
N ALA A 12 -1.42 -1.06 24.79
CA ALA A 12 -2.49 -0.60 25.68
C ALA A 12 -3.61 0.13 24.90
N PRO A 13 -4.84 0.22 25.42
CA PRO A 13 -5.87 1.03 24.77
C PRO A 13 -5.40 2.47 24.54
N ALA A 14 -5.68 3.02 23.35
CA ALA A 14 -5.27 4.38 23.02
C ALA A 14 -5.96 5.42 23.93
N THR A 15 -5.18 6.39 24.38
CA THR A 15 -5.68 7.50 25.21
C THR A 15 -6.10 8.70 24.34
N PRO A 16 -6.95 9.61 24.85
CA PRO A 16 -7.25 10.87 24.16
C PRO A 16 -6.00 11.69 23.82
N GLY A 17 -4.95 11.64 24.66
CA GLY A 17 -3.68 12.33 24.41
C GLY A 17 -2.93 11.76 23.20
N ASP A 18 -2.91 10.44 23.03
CA ASP A 18 -2.30 9.79 21.87
C ASP A 18 -3.02 10.22 20.58
N LEU A 19 -4.36 10.22 20.62
CA LEU A 19 -5.16 10.59 19.46
C LEU A 19 -5.06 12.08 19.12
N ALA A 20 -4.96 12.96 20.11
CA ALA A 20 -4.79 14.40 19.91
C ALA A 20 -3.51 14.69 19.12
N HIS A 21 -2.38 14.02 19.47
CA HIS A 21 -1.12 14.22 18.76
C HIS A 21 -1.25 13.82 17.28
N VAL A 22 -1.72 12.60 16.98
CA VAL A 22 -1.82 12.13 15.58
C VAL A 22 -2.85 12.91 14.76
N ALA A 23 -3.82 13.58 15.40
CA ALA A 23 -4.77 14.47 14.73
C ALA A 23 -4.15 15.83 14.37
N LEU A 24 -3.16 16.30 15.11
CA LEU A 24 -2.52 17.60 14.93
C LEU A 24 -1.23 17.52 14.11
N ILE A 25 -0.53 16.40 14.17
CA ILE A 25 0.79 16.19 13.55
C ILE A 25 0.70 15.00 12.59
N ASN A 26 0.91 15.25 11.29
CA ASN A 26 0.87 14.25 10.24
C ASN A 26 2.26 13.69 9.88
N TYR A 27 3.16 13.57 10.86
CA TYR A 27 4.50 12.99 10.69
C TYR A 27 4.55 11.57 11.23
N GLY A 28 4.87 10.63 10.36
CA GLY A 28 4.92 9.21 10.68
C GLY A 28 4.68 8.33 9.47
N ALA A 29 4.77 7.03 9.65
CA ALA A 29 4.57 6.03 8.62
C ALA A 29 3.58 4.96 9.06
N TYR A 30 3.07 4.16 8.12
CA TYR A 30 2.16 3.08 8.46
C TYR A 30 2.27 1.90 7.49
N THR A 31 1.80 0.75 7.95
CA THR A 31 1.49 -0.38 7.08
C THR A 31 0.07 -0.85 7.34
N SER A 32 -0.55 -1.50 6.34
CA SER A 32 -1.89 -2.08 6.50
C SER A 32 -1.98 -3.41 5.77
N PHE A 33 -2.65 -4.37 6.38
CA PHE A 33 -2.82 -5.72 5.84
C PHE A 33 -4.03 -6.41 6.43
N ARG A 34 -4.47 -7.47 5.78
CA ARG A 34 -5.49 -8.37 6.31
C ARG A 34 -4.83 -9.44 7.16
N VAL A 35 -5.42 -9.71 8.30
CA VAL A 35 -5.15 -10.91 9.10
C VAL A 35 -6.16 -11.96 8.69
N GLU A 36 -5.71 -13.11 8.24
CA GLU A 36 -6.54 -14.24 7.81
C GLU A 36 -6.09 -15.49 8.55
N GLN A 37 -7.02 -16.20 9.19
CA GLN A 37 -6.72 -17.46 9.91
C GLN A 37 -5.55 -17.33 10.90
N GLY A 38 -5.46 -16.19 11.59
CA GLY A 38 -4.43 -15.92 12.58
C GLY A 38 -3.04 -15.58 12.00
N GLY A 39 -2.93 -15.32 10.70
CA GLY A 39 -1.68 -14.96 10.05
C GLY A 39 -1.81 -13.88 9.00
N VAL A 40 -0.70 -13.50 8.41
CA VAL A 40 -0.60 -12.43 7.41
C VAL A 40 0.28 -12.87 6.27
N ARG A 41 -0.16 -12.66 5.05
CA ARG A 41 0.65 -12.90 3.87
C ARG A 41 1.64 -11.75 3.67
N GLY A 42 2.95 -12.08 3.66
CA GLY A 42 4.01 -11.08 3.58
C GLY A 42 4.23 -10.28 4.87
N LEU A 43 3.94 -10.85 6.05
CA LEU A 43 4.15 -10.18 7.34
C LEU A 43 5.56 -9.64 7.50
N ASP A 44 6.58 -10.43 7.14
CA ASP A 44 7.98 -10.01 7.28
C ASP A 44 8.32 -8.78 6.41
N LEU A 45 7.70 -8.66 5.22
CA LEU A 45 7.84 -7.47 4.37
C LEU A 45 7.18 -6.23 5.00
N HIS A 46 5.99 -6.40 5.61
CA HIS A 46 5.31 -5.33 6.33
C HIS A 46 6.12 -4.86 7.53
N LEU A 47 6.68 -5.79 8.32
CA LEU A 47 7.51 -5.47 9.48
C LEU A 47 8.84 -4.84 9.07
N ALA A 48 9.51 -5.37 8.05
CA ALA A 48 10.76 -4.82 7.54
C ALA A 48 10.59 -3.37 7.07
N ARG A 49 9.48 -3.06 6.39
CA ARG A 49 9.17 -1.70 5.97
C ARG A 49 8.96 -0.78 7.17
N LEU A 50 8.15 -1.16 8.16
CA LEU A 50 7.95 -0.34 9.37
C LEU A 50 9.26 -0.08 10.11
N GLU A 51 10.15 -1.07 10.23
CA GLU A 51 11.45 -0.91 10.86
C GLU A 51 12.35 0.07 10.10
N ALA A 52 12.40 -0.04 8.76
CA ALA A 52 13.16 0.89 7.94
C ALA A 52 12.61 2.33 8.03
N GLU A 53 11.28 2.47 7.99
CA GLU A 53 10.60 3.76 8.14
C GLU A 53 10.76 4.34 9.56
N ALA A 54 10.83 3.51 10.61
CA ALA A 54 11.12 3.95 11.98
C ALA A 54 12.53 4.56 12.09
N VAL A 55 13.52 3.89 11.52
CA VAL A 55 14.91 4.39 11.50
C VAL A 55 15.01 5.67 10.67
N GLU A 56 14.39 5.72 9.48
CA GLU A 56 14.48 6.91 8.61
C GLU A 56 13.80 8.15 9.23
N LEU A 57 12.62 7.96 9.86
CA LEU A 57 11.83 9.08 10.37
C LEU A 57 12.19 9.48 11.80
N PHE A 58 12.67 8.53 12.63
CA PHE A 58 12.83 8.74 14.08
C PHE A 58 14.22 8.34 14.61
N GLY A 59 15.09 7.81 13.77
CA GLY A 59 16.46 7.43 14.14
C GLY A 59 16.60 6.06 14.78
N GLU A 60 15.51 5.43 15.26
CA GLU A 60 15.55 4.15 15.94
C GLU A 60 14.45 3.19 15.46
N ALA A 61 14.80 1.90 15.37
CA ALA A 61 13.84 0.83 15.09
C ALA A 61 12.98 0.51 16.32
N VAL A 62 11.75 0.04 16.10
CA VAL A 62 10.87 -0.45 17.18
C VAL A 62 11.29 -1.84 17.68
N GLY A 63 11.78 -2.68 16.77
CA GLY A 63 12.09 -4.08 16.98
C GLY A 63 10.96 -5.01 16.49
N LYS A 64 11.30 -5.89 15.51
CA LYS A 64 10.32 -6.78 14.85
C LYS A 64 9.53 -7.65 15.83
N PHE A 65 10.16 -8.14 16.90
CA PHE A 65 9.48 -8.95 17.92
C PHE A 65 8.43 -8.13 18.65
N ARG A 66 8.77 -6.91 19.05
CA ARG A 66 7.86 -5.99 19.74
C ARG A 66 6.67 -5.60 18.84
N LEU A 67 6.94 -5.28 17.57
CA LEU A 67 5.88 -5.03 16.57
C LEU A 67 4.93 -6.22 16.45
N ARG A 68 5.48 -7.43 16.32
CA ARG A 68 4.70 -8.67 16.21
C ARG A 68 3.85 -8.92 17.46
N ASP A 69 4.38 -8.68 18.66
CA ASP A 69 3.64 -8.82 19.91
C ASP A 69 2.49 -7.81 20.01
N PHE A 70 2.70 -6.56 19.62
CA PHE A 70 1.62 -5.57 19.59
C PHE A 70 0.53 -5.97 18.59
N ILE A 71 0.91 -6.46 17.41
CA ILE A 71 -0.05 -6.93 16.40
C ILE A 71 -0.83 -8.13 16.94
N ARG A 72 -0.16 -9.16 17.48
CA ARG A 72 -0.79 -10.37 18.05
C ARG A 72 -1.79 -10.01 19.14
N ASN A 73 -1.42 -9.13 20.06
CA ASN A 73 -2.30 -8.69 21.16
C ASN A 73 -3.53 -7.94 20.63
N ALA A 74 -3.34 -7.07 19.63
CA ALA A 74 -4.44 -6.28 19.07
C ALA A 74 -5.46 -7.13 18.31
N VAL A 75 -5.06 -8.24 17.69
CA VAL A 75 -5.95 -9.13 16.93
C VAL A 75 -6.44 -10.34 17.73
N ALA A 76 -6.09 -10.44 19.00
CA ALA A 76 -6.46 -11.59 19.85
C ALA A 76 -7.96 -11.89 19.76
N GLY A 77 -8.28 -13.16 19.45
CA GLY A 77 -9.67 -13.61 19.32
C GLY A 77 -10.35 -13.27 17.98
N ARG A 78 -9.60 -12.76 16.98
CA ARG A 78 -10.10 -12.47 15.63
C ARG A 78 -9.43 -13.35 14.60
N GLU A 79 -10.23 -14.04 13.80
CA GLU A 79 -9.75 -14.88 12.70
C GLU A 79 -9.58 -14.08 11.38
N ASP A 80 -10.37 -13.04 11.20
CA ASP A 80 -10.36 -12.18 10.02
C ASP A 80 -10.57 -10.72 10.42
N CYS A 81 -9.60 -9.87 10.10
CA CYS A 81 -9.70 -8.43 10.34
C CYS A 81 -8.73 -7.66 9.45
N TRP A 82 -8.95 -6.35 9.36
CA TRP A 82 -8.02 -5.40 8.78
C TRP A 82 -7.22 -4.72 9.86
N LEU A 83 -5.91 -4.70 9.71
CA LEU A 83 -5.01 -4.05 10.64
C LEU A 83 -4.24 -2.92 9.95
N ARG A 84 -4.11 -1.80 10.65
CA ARG A 84 -3.17 -0.73 10.32
C ARG A 84 -2.25 -0.51 11.52
N ALA A 85 -0.95 -0.66 11.33
CA ALA A 85 0.09 -0.28 12.29
C ALA A 85 0.73 1.03 11.84
N SER A 86 0.72 2.04 12.70
CA SER A 86 1.25 3.38 12.43
C SER A 86 2.32 3.75 13.44
N LEU A 87 3.38 4.39 12.96
CA LEU A 87 4.47 4.94 13.76
C LEU A 87 4.26 6.43 13.97
N PHE A 88 4.45 6.91 15.18
CA PHE A 88 4.42 8.34 15.52
C PHE A 88 5.26 8.60 16.78
N SER A 89 5.59 9.86 17.04
CA SER A 89 6.16 10.26 18.32
C SER A 89 5.52 11.58 18.80
N PRO A 90 5.04 11.65 20.06
CA PRO A 90 4.50 12.87 20.62
C PRO A 90 5.55 13.97 20.80
N ASP A 91 6.84 13.61 20.75
CA ASP A 91 7.97 14.53 20.91
C ASP A 91 8.37 15.22 19.60
N VAL A 92 7.90 14.71 18.44
CA VAL A 92 8.09 15.36 17.14
C VAL A 92 7.03 16.44 16.93
N SER A 93 7.48 17.64 16.63
CA SER A 93 6.61 18.76 16.28
C SER A 93 7.33 19.71 15.31
N PRO A 94 6.63 20.69 14.69
CA PRO A 94 7.29 21.70 13.87
C PRO A 94 8.35 22.53 14.62
N ARG A 95 8.34 22.51 15.98
CA ARG A 95 9.33 23.20 16.82
C ARG A 95 10.45 22.28 17.31
N THR A 96 10.26 20.97 17.25
CA THR A 96 11.22 19.92 17.62
C THR A 96 11.34 18.89 16.52
N PRO A 97 11.72 19.30 15.28
CA PRO A 97 11.73 18.40 14.12
C PRO A 97 12.89 17.40 14.15
N ASP A 98 13.90 17.68 14.94
CA ASP A 98 15.16 16.94 15.10
C ASP A 98 15.13 15.88 16.22
N TRP A 99 13.96 15.64 16.82
CA TRP A 99 13.82 14.60 17.84
C TRP A 99 14.14 13.22 17.23
N GLN A 100 14.95 12.45 17.97
CA GLN A 100 15.28 11.06 17.63
C GLN A 100 15.00 10.15 18.82
N GLY A 101 14.57 8.93 18.53
CA GLY A 101 14.27 7.91 19.52
C GLY A 101 13.33 6.85 18.93
N THR A 102 13.01 5.87 19.75
CA THR A 102 12.08 4.80 19.36
C THR A 102 10.66 5.37 19.24
N PRO A 103 10.01 5.30 18.06
CA PRO A 103 8.64 5.77 17.90
C PRO A 103 7.65 4.89 18.66
N ARG A 104 6.50 5.45 18.96
CA ARG A 104 5.33 4.72 19.47
C ARG A 104 4.59 4.04 18.31
N VAL A 105 3.90 2.96 18.64
CA VAL A 105 3.15 2.16 17.66
C VAL A 105 1.66 2.22 17.97
N MET A 106 0.88 2.82 17.07
CA MET A 106 -0.57 2.77 17.13
C MET A 106 -1.09 1.68 16.20
N ILE A 107 -1.93 0.79 16.74
CA ILE A 107 -2.60 -0.25 15.95
C ILE A 107 -4.10 0.04 15.92
N ALA A 108 -4.63 0.07 14.70
CA ALA A 108 -6.06 0.14 14.43
C ALA A 108 -6.54 -1.19 13.86
N VAL A 109 -7.54 -1.79 14.48
CA VAL A 109 -8.20 -3.01 14.00
C VAL A 109 -9.64 -2.68 13.62
N SER A 110 -10.04 -3.15 12.44
CA SER A 110 -11.38 -2.94 11.88
C SER A 110 -11.81 -4.14 11.04
N PRO A 111 -13.06 -4.24 10.63
CA PRO A 111 -13.43 -5.16 9.56
C PRO A 111 -12.64 -4.89 8.29
N PRO A 112 -12.38 -5.92 7.45
CA PRO A 112 -11.71 -5.74 6.16
C PRO A 112 -12.45 -4.71 5.29
N PRO A 113 -11.74 -3.79 4.62
CA PRO A 113 -12.37 -2.86 3.70
C PRO A 113 -12.94 -3.61 2.48
N PRO A 114 -13.98 -3.08 1.83
CA PRO A 114 -14.44 -3.64 0.57
C PRO A 114 -13.31 -3.57 -0.46
N PRO A 115 -13.27 -4.49 -1.43
CA PRO A 115 -12.31 -4.43 -2.53
C PRO A 115 -12.46 -3.12 -3.32
N LEU A 116 -11.42 -2.75 -4.06
CA LEU A 116 -11.48 -1.63 -4.99
C LEU A 116 -12.55 -1.89 -6.07
N ALA A 117 -13.01 -0.82 -6.72
CA ALA A 117 -13.94 -0.94 -7.83
C ALA A 117 -13.38 -1.87 -8.91
N ASP A 118 -14.24 -2.74 -9.44
CA ASP A 118 -13.84 -3.64 -10.52
C ASP A 118 -13.57 -2.84 -11.80
N ARG A 119 -12.45 -3.14 -12.45
CA ARG A 119 -12.01 -2.55 -13.71
C ARG A 119 -12.08 -1.00 -13.76
N PRO A 120 -11.36 -0.29 -12.87
CA PRO A 120 -11.42 1.17 -12.81
C PRO A 120 -10.85 1.82 -14.08
N ARG A 121 -11.40 3.01 -14.39
CA ARG A 121 -10.87 3.95 -15.39
C ARG A 121 -9.99 4.97 -14.66
N LEU A 122 -8.76 5.13 -15.12
CA LEU A 122 -7.74 5.92 -14.43
C LEU A 122 -7.43 7.21 -15.18
N GLN A 123 -7.35 8.33 -14.46
CA GLN A 123 -6.86 9.59 -14.98
C GLN A 123 -5.36 9.71 -14.77
N LEU A 124 -4.60 10.00 -15.84
CA LEU A 124 -3.20 10.39 -15.72
C LEU A 124 -3.12 11.78 -15.06
N GLN A 125 -2.30 11.89 -14.02
CA GLN A 125 -2.06 13.15 -13.32
C GLN A 125 -0.57 13.38 -13.10
N PRO A 126 -0.03 14.58 -13.43
CA PRO A 126 1.32 14.97 -13.06
C PRO A 126 1.41 15.10 -11.54
N TYR A 127 2.02 14.12 -10.89
CA TYR A 127 2.21 14.12 -9.44
C TYR A 127 3.29 13.13 -9.03
N VAL A 128 4.16 13.54 -8.14
CA VAL A 128 5.11 12.68 -7.44
C VAL A 128 4.87 12.87 -5.96
N ARG A 129 4.70 11.78 -5.24
CA ARG A 129 4.53 11.80 -3.79
C ARG A 129 5.84 12.23 -3.13
N GLU A 130 5.78 13.16 -2.20
CA GLU A 130 6.92 13.49 -1.35
C GLU A 130 7.40 12.23 -0.63
N ALA A 131 8.72 12.01 -0.55
CA ALA A 131 9.31 10.81 0.03
C ALA A 131 8.59 9.53 -0.43
N ALA A 132 8.46 9.32 -1.74
CA ALA A 132 7.62 8.29 -2.33
C ALA A 132 7.95 6.86 -1.85
N GLN A 133 9.20 6.62 -1.41
CA GLN A 133 9.65 5.36 -0.84
C GLN A 133 9.01 5.05 0.52
N LEU A 134 8.54 6.08 1.26
CA LEU A 134 7.91 5.92 2.57
C LEU A 134 6.39 5.79 2.45
N LYS A 135 5.80 4.93 3.25
CA LYS A 135 4.35 4.87 3.41
C LYS A 135 3.90 5.83 4.53
N HIS A 136 4.21 7.11 4.35
CA HIS A 136 3.94 8.15 5.34
C HIS A 136 2.43 8.45 5.50
N VAL A 137 2.06 8.98 6.66
CA VAL A 137 0.66 9.28 7.04
C VAL A 137 0.09 10.54 6.36
N ALA A 138 0.94 11.39 5.76
CA ALA A 138 0.54 12.60 5.06
C ALA A 138 -0.07 12.28 3.69
N THR A 139 -1.35 11.87 3.67
CA THR A 139 -2.06 11.39 2.46
C THR A 139 -2.84 12.49 1.72
N PHE A 140 -2.65 13.77 2.07
CA PHE A 140 -3.40 14.89 1.49
C PHE A 140 -3.33 14.89 -0.05
N GLY A 141 -2.14 14.80 -0.64
CA GLY A 141 -1.95 14.82 -2.09
C GLY A 141 -2.64 13.64 -2.79
N LEU A 142 -2.58 12.44 -2.21
CA LEU A 142 -3.23 11.24 -2.73
C LEU A 142 -4.76 11.39 -2.75
N ILE A 143 -5.33 11.89 -1.64
CA ILE A 143 -6.78 12.12 -1.52
C ILE A 143 -7.21 13.21 -2.51
N ARG A 144 -6.46 14.31 -2.62
CA ARG A 144 -6.73 15.40 -3.53
C ARG A 144 -6.73 14.94 -5.00
N ALA A 145 -5.70 14.17 -5.39
CA ALA A 145 -5.57 13.62 -6.74
C ALA A 145 -6.74 12.69 -7.09
N ARG A 146 -7.10 11.78 -6.17
CA ARG A 146 -8.24 10.88 -6.35
C ARG A 146 -9.56 11.64 -6.48
N ARG A 147 -9.78 12.68 -5.66
CA ARG A 147 -10.97 13.52 -5.76
C ARG A 147 -11.05 14.26 -7.11
N ALA A 148 -9.93 14.77 -7.60
CA ALA A 148 -9.86 15.44 -8.91
C ALA A 148 -10.18 14.45 -10.04
N ALA A 149 -9.64 13.23 -10.00
CA ALA A 149 -9.95 12.20 -10.98
C ALA A 149 -11.45 11.87 -11.00
N ARG A 150 -12.06 11.69 -9.83
CA ARG A 150 -13.51 11.40 -9.74
C ARG A 150 -14.38 12.56 -10.23
N ALA A 151 -13.99 13.79 -9.95
CA ALA A 151 -14.69 14.98 -10.48
C ALA A 151 -14.61 15.07 -12.02
N ALA A 152 -13.56 14.49 -12.62
CA ALA A 152 -13.37 14.40 -14.07
C ALA A 152 -14.00 13.13 -14.70
N GLY A 153 -14.75 12.32 -13.93
CA GLY A 153 -15.46 11.13 -14.44
C GLY A 153 -14.61 9.86 -14.52
N PHE A 154 -13.48 9.84 -13.83
CA PHE A 154 -12.64 8.64 -13.63
C PHE A 154 -12.84 8.05 -12.23
N ASP A 155 -12.37 6.84 -12.01
CA ASP A 155 -12.50 6.16 -10.71
C ASP A 155 -11.36 6.52 -9.76
N ASP A 156 -10.14 6.71 -10.31
CA ASP A 156 -8.94 7.01 -9.53
C ASP A 156 -7.88 7.74 -10.39
N ALA A 157 -6.80 8.19 -9.73
CA ALA A 157 -5.64 8.82 -10.33
C ALA A 157 -4.48 7.83 -10.51
N LEU A 158 -3.81 7.91 -11.65
CA LEU A 158 -2.51 7.27 -11.93
C LEU A 158 -1.47 8.38 -12.13
N PHE A 159 -0.35 8.29 -11.40
CA PHE A 159 0.64 9.36 -11.33
C PHE A 159 1.70 9.24 -12.42
N VAL A 160 2.09 10.40 -12.93
CA VAL A 160 3.15 10.57 -13.93
C VAL A 160 4.17 11.56 -13.38
N ASP A 161 5.43 11.19 -13.43
CA ASP A 161 6.53 12.04 -12.98
C ASP A 161 6.90 13.14 -13.98
N GLY A 162 7.87 14.00 -13.62
CA GLY A 162 8.33 15.10 -14.46
C GLY A 162 8.99 14.69 -15.79
N GLU A 163 9.34 13.40 -15.94
CA GLU A 163 9.89 12.82 -17.17
C GLU A 163 8.83 12.10 -18.03
N GLY A 164 7.55 12.20 -17.62
CA GLY A 164 6.45 11.56 -18.34
C GLY A 164 6.32 10.05 -18.07
N ARG A 165 6.95 9.53 -17.01
CA ARG A 165 6.91 8.10 -16.66
C ARG A 165 5.82 7.84 -15.64
N ILE A 166 5.11 6.72 -15.83
CA ILE A 166 4.14 6.22 -14.86
C ILE A 166 4.86 5.73 -13.60
N SER A 167 4.28 6.00 -12.43
CA SER A 167 4.77 5.54 -11.14
C SER A 167 3.77 4.63 -10.42
N GLU A 168 2.85 5.18 -9.70
CA GLU A 168 1.85 4.48 -8.87
C GLU A 168 0.50 5.20 -8.90
N GLY A 169 -0.53 4.58 -8.33
CA GLY A 169 -1.81 5.25 -8.11
C GLY A 169 -1.96 5.79 -6.70
N SER A 170 -3.17 6.25 -6.38
CA SER A 170 -3.44 6.91 -5.09
C SER A 170 -3.28 5.97 -3.88
N LEU A 171 -3.57 4.67 -4.04
CA LEU A 171 -3.56 3.68 -2.95
C LEU A 171 -2.98 2.32 -3.38
N TRP A 172 -2.37 2.21 -4.54
CA TRP A 172 -2.01 0.94 -5.17
C TRP A 172 -0.82 1.11 -6.13
N ASN A 173 -0.16 -0.01 -6.41
CA ASN A 173 0.85 -0.10 -7.48
C ASN A 173 0.20 -0.62 -8.77
N ILE A 174 0.84 -0.34 -9.90
CA ILE A 174 0.38 -0.77 -11.22
C ILE A 174 1.38 -1.74 -11.83
N GLY A 175 0.86 -2.77 -12.52
CA GLY A 175 1.61 -3.63 -13.41
C GLY A 175 1.01 -3.62 -14.81
N PHE A 176 1.84 -3.69 -15.82
CA PHE A 176 1.47 -3.81 -17.22
C PHE A 176 1.84 -5.19 -17.74
N VAL A 177 1.07 -5.74 -18.69
CA VAL A 177 1.32 -7.07 -19.24
C VAL A 177 1.55 -6.95 -20.74
N CYS A 178 2.60 -7.64 -21.23
CA CYS A 178 2.92 -7.77 -22.63
C CYS A 178 3.28 -9.25 -22.87
N GLY A 179 2.41 -10.00 -23.55
CA GLY A 179 2.51 -11.44 -23.64
C GLY A 179 2.46 -12.10 -22.26
N ASP A 180 3.49 -12.87 -21.92
CA ASP A 180 3.65 -13.50 -20.60
C ASP A 180 4.57 -12.72 -19.65
N GLU A 181 4.88 -11.46 -19.97
CA GLU A 181 5.74 -10.63 -19.16
C GLU A 181 4.95 -9.55 -18.41
N VAL A 182 5.12 -9.45 -17.09
CA VAL A 182 4.65 -8.36 -16.24
C VAL A 182 5.74 -7.30 -16.13
N VAL A 183 5.42 -6.07 -16.53
CA VAL A 183 6.32 -4.91 -16.45
C VAL A 183 5.87 -4.00 -15.31
N TRP A 184 6.70 -3.89 -14.29
CA TRP A 184 6.51 -2.95 -13.19
C TRP A 184 7.18 -1.61 -13.52
N PRO A 185 6.52 -0.46 -13.29
CA PRO A 185 7.13 0.85 -13.51
C PRO A 185 8.40 1.05 -12.69
N GLN A 186 9.42 1.62 -13.32
CA GLN A 186 10.64 2.10 -12.67
C GLN A 186 10.53 3.61 -12.50
N ALA A 187 10.08 4.07 -11.34
CA ALA A 187 9.92 5.47 -10.98
C ALA A 187 9.97 5.63 -9.46
N ALA A 188 9.96 6.88 -8.99
CA ALA A 188 9.81 7.16 -7.56
C ALA A 188 8.40 6.76 -7.10
N MET A 189 8.30 5.67 -6.36
CA MET A 189 7.04 5.10 -5.87
C MET A 189 7.25 4.27 -4.60
N LEU A 190 6.16 3.90 -3.95
CA LEU A 190 6.20 2.97 -2.83
C LEU A 190 6.52 1.55 -3.31
N ALA A 191 7.49 0.89 -2.68
CA ALA A 191 7.68 -0.55 -2.83
C ALA A 191 6.53 -1.29 -2.12
N GLY A 192 5.48 -1.64 -2.88
CA GLY A 192 4.28 -2.26 -2.34
C GLY A 192 4.49 -3.71 -1.96
N VAL A 193 4.00 -4.13 -0.78
CA VAL A 193 4.09 -5.55 -0.36
C VAL A 193 3.29 -6.45 -1.30
N ALA A 194 2.08 -6.05 -1.70
CA ALA A 194 1.30 -6.82 -2.66
C ALA A 194 2.00 -6.96 -4.01
N GLN A 195 2.66 -5.89 -4.50
CA GLN A 195 3.48 -5.93 -5.71
C GLN A 195 4.61 -6.96 -5.58
N ALA A 196 5.34 -6.95 -4.45
CA ALA A 196 6.44 -7.89 -4.20
C ALA A 196 5.93 -9.34 -4.20
N LEU A 197 4.82 -9.62 -3.50
CA LEU A 197 4.23 -10.96 -3.43
C LEU A 197 3.71 -11.46 -4.79
N VAL A 198 3.06 -10.59 -5.57
CA VAL A 198 2.67 -10.95 -6.95
C VAL A 198 3.90 -11.26 -7.78
N HIS A 199 4.93 -10.41 -7.72
CA HIS A 199 6.16 -10.59 -8.49
C HIS A 199 6.86 -11.91 -8.16
N GLU A 200 6.96 -12.26 -6.88
CA GLU A 200 7.58 -13.51 -6.40
C GLU A 200 6.85 -14.76 -6.92
N GLY A 201 5.53 -14.70 -7.02
CA GLY A 201 4.71 -15.83 -7.48
C GLY A 201 4.56 -15.95 -9.00
N LEU A 202 5.01 -14.98 -9.82
CA LEU A 202 4.77 -14.96 -11.28
C LEU A 202 5.23 -16.24 -11.98
N ALA A 203 6.42 -16.73 -11.66
CA ALA A 203 6.96 -17.94 -12.28
C ALA A 203 6.07 -19.18 -12.07
N GLY A 204 5.46 -19.30 -10.89
CA GLY A 204 4.54 -20.40 -10.55
C GLY A 204 3.23 -20.41 -11.37
N VAL A 205 2.90 -19.31 -12.04
CA VAL A 205 1.73 -19.18 -12.91
C VAL A 205 2.07 -18.96 -14.38
N GLY A 206 3.34 -19.26 -14.77
CA GLY A 206 3.80 -19.14 -16.15
C GLY A 206 3.93 -17.69 -16.65
N LEU A 207 4.20 -16.76 -15.74
CA LEU A 207 4.51 -15.37 -16.07
C LEU A 207 5.94 -15.04 -15.65
N THR A 208 6.53 -14.05 -16.33
CA THR A 208 7.81 -13.44 -15.92
C THR A 208 7.58 -12.01 -15.45
N GLY A 209 8.55 -11.43 -14.77
CA GLY A 209 8.43 -10.04 -14.30
C GLY A 209 9.73 -9.27 -14.42
N ARG A 210 9.62 -8.01 -14.82
CA ARG A 210 10.75 -7.07 -14.78
C ARG A 210 10.30 -5.68 -14.38
N THR A 211 11.27 -4.86 -14.00
CA THR A 211 11.06 -3.43 -13.75
C THR A 211 11.68 -2.62 -14.90
N ALA A 212 10.93 -1.66 -15.44
CA ALA A 212 11.39 -0.78 -16.51
C ALA A 212 10.63 0.55 -16.49
N PRO A 213 11.21 1.63 -17.05
CA PRO A 213 10.46 2.85 -17.29
C PRO A 213 9.25 2.60 -18.20
N VAL A 214 8.10 3.16 -17.81
CA VAL A 214 6.84 3.09 -18.57
C VAL A 214 6.42 4.52 -18.94
N PRO A 215 6.74 5.01 -20.14
CA PRO A 215 6.28 6.32 -20.60
C PRO A 215 4.74 6.35 -20.71
N ALA A 216 4.09 7.40 -20.23
CA ALA A 216 2.65 7.56 -20.31
C ALA A 216 2.10 7.65 -21.76
N GLY A 217 2.95 8.04 -22.71
CA GLY A 217 2.61 8.07 -24.14
C GLY A 217 2.73 6.72 -24.86
N ASP A 218 3.20 5.65 -24.17
CA ASP A 218 3.56 4.37 -24.81
C ASP A 218 2.71 3.20 -24.28
N LEU A 219 1.50 3.50 -23.81
CA LEU A 219 0.63 2.53 -23.19
C LEU A 219 0.03 1.51 -24.15
N ALA A 220 -0.09 1.85 -25.44
CA ALA A 220 -0.67 0.99 -26.46
C ALA A 220 0.14 -0.29 -26.75
N ARG A 221 1.39 -0.35 -26.28
CA ARG A 221 2.25 -1.56 -26.41
C ARG A 221 1.90 -2.68 -25.43
N PHE A 222 1.06 -2.42 -24.44
CA PHE A 222 0.70 -3.40 -23.43
C PHE A 222 -0.67 -4.02 -23.72
N ASP A 223 -0.76 -5.32 -23.54
CA ASP A 223 -1.97 -6.12 -23.77
C ASP A 223 -2.99 -5.93 -22.63
N ALA A 224 -2.51 -5.67 -21.42
CA ALA A 224 -3.34 -5.45 -20.24
C ALA A 224 -2.61 -4.59 -19.19
N ALA A 225 -3.41 -4.03 -18.26
CA ALA A 225 -2.91 -3.38 -17.06
C ALA A 225 -3.73 -3.83 -15.85
N PHE A 226 -3.08 -3.90 -14.69
CA PHE A 226 -3.73 -4.23 -13.43
C PHE A 226 -3.15 -3.41 -12.29
N LEU A 227 -3.94 -3.23 -11.24
CA LEU A 227 -3.49 -2.63 -9.99
C LEU A 227 -3.44 -3.66 -8.88
N CYS A 228 -2.63 -3.40 -7.84
CA CYS A 228 -2.52 -4.24 -6.65
C CYS A 228 -2.25 -3.42 -5.39
N ASN A 229 -2.84 -3.85 -4.28
CA ASN A 229 -2.51 -3.42 -2.92
C ASN A 229 -2.85 -4.54 -1.93
N SER A 230 -2.60 -4.32 -0.63
CA SER A 230 -2.83 -5.35 0.40
C SER A 230 -4.29 -5.75 0.60
N ALA A 231 -5.26 -4.96 0.15
CA ALA A 231 -6.68 -5.30 0.19
C ALA A 231 -7.18 -5.91 -1.12
N THR A 232 -6.49 -5.65 -2.23
CA THR A 232 -6.84 -6.09 -3.59
C THR A 232 -5.56 -6.60 -4.25
N PRO A 233 -5.24 -7.89 -4.17
CA PRO A 233 -3.99 -8.45 -4.69
C PRO A 233 -3.79 -8.24 -6.20
N ALA A 234 -4.87 -8.31 -6.98
CA ALA A 234 -4.88 -7.95 -8.40
C ALA A 234 -6.28 -7.56 -8.84
N CYS A 235 -6.38 -6.49 -9.63
CA CYS A 235 -7.63 -6.03 -10.24
C CYS A 235 -7.31 -5.45 -11.63
N ALA A 236 -8.03 -5.89 -12.66
CA ALA A 236 -7.86 -5.39 -14.02
C ALA A 236 -8.22 -3.90 -14.13
N ILE A 237 -7.53 -3.17 -14.97
CA ILE A 237 -7.81 -1.77 -15.31
C ILE A 237 -8.60 -1.74 -16.62
N ALA A 238 -9.68 -0.96 -16.67
CA ALA A 238 -10.48 -0.80 -17.89
C ALA A 238 -9.84 0.16 -18.89
N ALA A 239 -9.32 1.28 -18.40
CA ALA A 239 -8.69 2.28 -19.24
C ALA A 239 -7.76 3.20 -18.42
N ILE A 240 -6.77 3.78 -19.09
CA ILE A 240 -5.89 4.85 -18.59
C ILE A 240 -6.00 6.03 -19.58
N GLY A 241 -6.60 7.12 -19.15
CA GLY A 241 -7.00 8.17 -20.07
C GLY A 241 -7.94 7.62 -21.15
N ASP A 242 -7.57 7.82 -22.41
CA ASP A 242 -8.31 7.31 -23.59
C ASP A 242 -7.84 5.91 -24.01
N GLN A 243 -6.73 5.38 -23.45
CA GLN A 243 -6.24 4.04 -23.77
C GLN A 243 -7.07 2.99 -23.02
N ALA A 244 -7.86 2.22 -23.73
CA ALA A 244 -8.59 1.08 -23.19
C ALA A 244 -7.66 -0.14 -23.05
N PHE A 245 -7.90 -0.92 -21.99
CA PHE A 245 -7.21 -2.19 -21.76
C PHE A 245 -8.22 -3.34 -21.76
N PRO A 246 -8.01 -4.36 -22.60
CA PRO A 246 -8.75 -5.59 -22.48
C PRO A 246 -8.39 -6.28 -21.16
N SER A 247 -9.25 -7.18 -20.71
CA SER A 247 -8.95 -8.07 -19.60
C SER A 247 -8.85 -9.49 -20.17
N PRO A 248 -7.65 -9.97 -20.51
CA PRO A 248 -7.48 -11.33 -21.01
C PRO A 248 -8.04 -12.34 -20.02
N ALA A 249 -8.79 -13.33 -20.55
CA ALA A 249 -9.41 -14.35 -19.73
C ALA A 249 -8.36 -15.06 -18.85
N GLY A 250 -8.64 -15.21 -17.56
CA GLY A 250 -7.77 -15.89 -16.61
C GLY A 250 -6.54 -15.11 -16.14
N LEU A 251 -6.26 -13.91 -16.68
CA LEU A 251 -5.07 -13.13 -16.26
C LEU A 251 -5.14 -12.73 -14.79
N ILE A 252 -6.27 -12.18 -14.36
CA ILE A 252 -6.42 -11.70 -12.98
C ILE A 252 -6.37 -12.87 -11.99
N GLU A 253 -6.99 -14.00 -12.34
CA GLU A 253 -6.92 -15.23 -11.55
C GLU A 253 -5.48 -15.74 -11.44
N ARG A 254 -4.69 -15.72 -12.53
CA ARG A 254 -3.25 -16.06 -12.50
C ARG A 254 -2.49 -15.13 -11.55
N LEU A 255 -2.70 -13.82 -11.61
CA LEU A 255 -2.03 -12.85 -10.73
C LEU A 255 -2.45 -13.01 -9.26
N GLN A 256 -3.73 -13.31 -9.00
CA GLN A 256 -4.21 -13.61 -7.66
C GLN A 256 -3.61 -14.92 -7.14
N HIS A 257 -3.47 -15.96 -7.98
CA HIS A 257 -2.76 -17.18 -7.63
C HIS A 257 -1.27 -16.94 -7.37
N ALA A 258 -0.60 -16.10 -8.15
CA ALA A 258 0.79 -15.71 -7.90
C ALA A 258 0.94 -15.07 -6.51
N TRP A 259 0.03 -14.15 -6.14
CA TRP A 259 0.00 -13.59 -4.79
C TRP A 259 -0.30 -14.65 -3.73
N ALA A 260 -1.28 -15.53 -3.97
CA ALA A 260 -1.73 -16.54 -3.01
C ALA A 260 -0.73 -17.69 -2.81
N SER A 261 0.23 -17.91 -3.72
CA SER A 261 1.29 -18.92 -3.59
C SER A 261 2.28 -18.61 -2.46
N ASN A 262 2.38 -17.34 -2.05
CA ASN A 262 3.18 -16.96 -0.89
C ASN A 262 2.52 -17.46 0.41
N PRO A 263 3.26 -18.03 1.36
CA PRO A 263 2.67 -18.58 2.57
C PRO A 263 2.07 -17.52 3.48
N VAL A 264 1.00 -17.88 4.18
CA VAL A 264 0.51 -17.09 5.32
C VAL A 264 1.50 -17.29 6.48
N GLN A 265 2.03 -16.20 6.98
CA GLN A 265 2.98 -16.18 8.08
C GLN A 265 2.24 -15.99 9.41
N PRO A 266 2.45 -16.84 10.43
CA PRO A 266 1.79 -16.70 11.72
C PRO A 266 2.21 -15.40 12.43
N LEU A 267 1.27 -14.84 13.20
CA LEU A 267 1.52 -13.67 14.06
C LEU A 267 2.33 -14.01 15.30
#